data_03539002a24143657bf8303993861409
#
_entry.id   03539002a24143657bf8303993861409
#
_cell.length_a   1.000
_cell.length_b   1.000
_cell.length_c   1.000
_cell.angle_alpha   90.00
_cell.angle_beta   90.00
_cell.angle_gamma   90.00
#
_symmetry.space_group_name_H-M   'P 1'
#
loop_
_entity.id
_entity.type
_entity.pdbx_description
1 polymer ?
#
loop_
_entity_poly.entity_id
_entity_poly.type
_entity_poly.pdbx_seq_one_letter_code
_entity_poly.pdbx_strand_id
1 'polypeptide(L)'
;AIDIARFIDSNFKTEDDKIRAIFYWITSNISYDIANMYQVDFENNTPKRITKTLKTKKGICADYSILFHEIASLTGIKSFVIEGYTKQNGKIDVLSHAWCAAKINNEWYLFDPTWGSGYVNNNKYTRKINNLYYKVAPSQMISSHMPFDYLWEFLNYPITNQEFINGKTQINKSKKKFDFISEISRYESLPKTDQLFESATRIEQNGIKNQLIYKYFHLYF
;
A
#
# COMPACT_ATOMS: atom_id res chain seq x y z
N ALA A 1 -7.61 -14.50 9.83
CA ALA A 1 -7.71 -14.23 8.37
C ALA A 1 -8.44 -15.37 7.65
N ILE A 2 -8.08 -16.63 7.88
CA ILE A 2 -8.61 -17.80 7.16
C ILE A 2 -10.14 -17.85 7.19
N ASP A 3 -10.78 -17.70 8.34
CA ASP A 3 -12.26 -17.77 8.44
C ASP A 3 -12.95 -16.63 7.70
N ILE A 4 -12.33 -15.44 7.71
CA ILE A 4 -12.84 -14.28 6.95
C ILE A 4 -12.72 -14.56 5.45
N ALA A 5 -11.57 -15.05 5.00
CA ALA A 5 -11.35 -15.40 3.59
C ALA A 5 -12.31 -16.49 3.13
N ARG A 6 -12.51 -17.54 3.93
CA ARG A 6 -13.45 -18.62 3.64
C ARG A 6 -14.90 -18.11 3.54
N PHE A 7 -15.31 -17.23 4.45
CA PHE A 7 -16.63 -16.59 4.38
C PHE A 7 -16.79 -15.78 3.10
N ILE A 8 -15.79 -14.97 2.76
CA ILE A 8 -15.82 -14.13 1.55
C ILE A 8 -15.87 -15.02 0.30
N ASP A 9 -15.04 -16.05 0.20
CA ASP A 9 -14.98 -16.93 -0.96
C ASP A 9 -16.27 -17.74 -1.17
N SER A 10 -16.93 -18.11 -0.08
CA SER A 10 -18.20 -18.82 -0.11
C SER A 10 -19.37 -17.93 -0.57
N ASN A 11 -19.37 -16.64 -0.21
CA ASN A 11 -20.51 -15.75 -0.42
C ASN A 11 -20.36 -14.83 -1.64
N PHE A 12 -19.14 -14.59 -2.12
CA PHE A 12 -18.86 -13.70 -3.25
C PHE A 12 -18.13 -14.46 -4.34
N LYS A 13 -18.54 -14.29 -5.61
CA LYS A 13 -18.02 -15.08 -6.74
C LYS A 13 -17.07 -14.31 -7.63
N THR A 14 -17.26 -12.98 -7.76
CA THR A 14 -16.40 -12.16 -8.61
C THR A 14 -15.25 -11.58 -7.82
N GLU A 15 -14.11 -11.32 -8.48
CA GLU A 15 -12.97 -10.63 -7.85
C GLU A 15 -13.36 -9.25 -7.29
N ASP A 16 -14.22 -8.52 -8.00
CA ASP A 16 -14.74 -7.22 -7.57
C ASP A 16 -15.54 -7.31 -6.26
N ASP A 17 -16.41 -8.31 -6.13
CA ASP A 17 -17.23 -8.47 -4.92
C ASP A 17 -16.38 -8.95 -3.74
N LYS A 18 -15.44 -9.87 -3.98
CA LYS A 18 -14.49 -10.34 -2.96
C LYS A 18 -13.64 -9.19 -2.43
N ILE A 19 -13.00 -8.42 -3.31
CA ILE A 19 -12.14 -7.31 -2.87
C ILE A 19 -12.92 -6.20 -2.18
N ARG A 20 -14.17 -5.98 -2.60
CA ARG A 20 -15.09 -5.07 -1.92
C ARG A 20 -15.38 -5.55 -0.50
N ALA A 21 -15.73 -6.82 -0.35
CA ALA A 21 -15.98 -7.41 0.96
C ALA A 21 -14.76 -7.33 1.88
N ILE A 22 -13.55 -7.58 1.37
CA ILE A 22 -12.29 -7.46 2.10
C ILE A 22 -12.11 -6.02 2.60
N PHE A 23 -12.18 -5.04 1.70
CA PHE A 23 -11.97 -3.63 2.03
C PHE A 23 -12.97 -3.16 3.10
N TYR A 24 -14.25 -3.41 2.89
CA TYR A 24 -15.28 -2.98 3.84
C TYR A 24 -15.22 -3.74 5.16
N TRP A 25 -14.85 -5.03 5.14
CA TRP A 25 -14.67 -5.74 6.39
C TRP A 25 -13.54 -5.12 7.23
N ILE A 26 -12.39 -4.84 6.63
CA ILE A 26 -11.24 -4.24 7.32
C ILE A 26 -11.58 -2.83 7.81
N THR A 27 -12.09 -1.97 6.95
CA THR A 27 -12.40 -0.58 7.30
C THR A 27 -13.51 -0.45 8.36
N SER A 28 -14.41 -1.44 8.43
CA SER A 28 -15.48 -1.47 9.43
C SER A 28 -15.06 -2.09 10.75
N ASN A 29 -14.08 -2.98 10.77
CA ASN A 29 -13.75 -3.78 11.97
C ASN A 29 -12.44 -3.37 12.63
N ILE A 30 -11.48 -2.80 11.90
CA ILE A 30 -10.19 -2.40 12.45
C ILE A 30 -10.20 -0.90 12.74
N SER A 31 -9.75 -0.50 13.92
CA SER A 31 -9.58 0.89 14.33
C SER A 31 -8.12 1.29 14.29
N TYR A 32 -7.80 2.54 13.94
CA TYR A 32 -6.42 3.00 13.92
C TYR A 32 -5.81 3.04 15.33
N ASP A 33 -4.64 2.45 15.49
CA ASP A 33 -3.94 2.35 16.77
C ASP A 33 -3.00 3.55 16.97
N ILE A 34 -3.57 4.66 17.42
CA ILE A 34 -2.83 5.91 17.64
C ILE A 34 -1.70 5.74 18.64
N ALA A 35 -1.89 4.91 19.68
CA ALA A 35 -0.88 4.70 20.72
C ALA A 35 0.41 4.07 20.17
N ASN A 36 0.29 3.30 19.09
CA ASN A 36 1.40 2.55 18.49
C ASN A 36 1.83 3.10 17.12
N MET A 37 1.32 4.24 16.67
CA MET A 37 1.57 4.75 15.32
C MET A 37 3.02 5.13 15.02
N TYR A 38 3.83 5.33 16.07
CA TYR A 38 5.28 5.63 15.95
C TYR A 38 6.16 4.40 16.19
N GLN A 39 5.58 3.25 16.51
CA GLN A 39 6.36 2.04 16.79
C GLN A 39 6.83 1.41 15.49
N VAL A 40 8.11 1.11 15.42
CA VAL A 40 8.71 0.32 14.34
C VAL A 40 8.76 -1.13 14.82
N ASP A 41 8.12 -2.04 14.08
CA ASP A 41 8.18 -3.47 14.37
C ASP A 41 9.36 -4.09 13.62
N PHE A 42 10.45 -4.31 14.34
CA PHE A 42 11.66 -4.94 13.81
C PHE A 42 11.55 -6.46 13.68
N GLU A 43 10.57 -7.11 14.34
CA GLU A 43 10.44 -8.57 14.28
C GLU A 43 9.93 -9.06 12.91
N ASN A 44 9.32 -8.20 12.14
CA ASN A 44 8.73 -8.47 10.81
C ASN A 44 7.94 -9.78 10.73
N ASN A 45 7.25 -10.12 11.84
CA ASN A 45 6.49 -11.36 11.98
C ASN A 45 5.04 -11.18 11.53
N THR A 46 4.80 -11.32 10.24
CA THR A 46 3.48 -11.14 9.62
C THR A 46 2.36 -11.96 10.28
N PRO A 47 2.50 -13.27 10.56
CA PRO A 47 1.45 -14.05 11.24
C PRO A 47 1.10 -13.53 12.65
N LYS A 48 2.11 -13.10 13.42
CA LYS A 48 1.91 -12.53 14.76
C LYS A 48 1.15 -11.19 14.68
N ARG A 49 1.51 -10.34 13.69
CA ARG A 49 0.84 -9.06 13.45
C ARG A 49 -0.63 -9.27 13.07
N ILE A 50 -0.93 -10.15 12.13
CA ILE A 50 -2.30 -10.48 11.73
C ILE A 50 -3.12 -10.96 12.93
N THR A 51 -2.57 -11.89 13.71
CA THR A 51 -3.24 -12.44 14.91
C THR A 51 -3.54 -11.34 15.93
N LYS A 52 -2.56 -10.47 16.21
CA LYS A 52 -2.72 -9.32 17.12
C LYS A 52 -3.82 -8.38 16.62
N THR A 53 -3.76 -7.98 15.34
CA THR A 53 -4.73 -7.05 14.72
C THR A 53 -6.16 -7.60 14.78
N LEU A 54 -6.34 -8.87 14.45
CA LEU A 54 -7.66 -9.53 14.50
C LEU A 54 -8.19 -9.65 15.95
N LYS A 55 -7.31 -9.94 16.92
CA LYS A 55 -7.69 -10.05 18.33
C LYS A 55 -8.03 -8.68 18.94
N THR A 56 -7.22 -7.67 18.69
CA THR A 56 -7.40 -6.35 19.31
C THR A 56 -8.35 -5.45 18.54
N LYS A 57 -8.64 -5.76 17.28
CA LYS A 57 -9.37 -4.89 16.33
C LYS A 57 -8.72 -3.52 16.17
N LYS A 58 -7.38 -3.45 16.35
CA LYS A 58 -6.57 -2.24 16.22
C LYS A 58 -5.32 -2.53 15.42
N GLY A 59 -4.87 -1.53 14.65
CA GLY A 59 -3.62 -1.60 13.90
C GLY A 59 -3.21 -0.26 13.32
N ILE A 60 -1.95 -0.17 12.89
CA ILE A 60 -1.41 0.93 12.10
C ILE A 60 -1.53 0.61 10.60
N CYS A 61 -1.12 1.53 9.72
CA CYS A 61 -1.26 1.36 8.26
C CYS A 61 -0.69 0.03 7.75
N ALA A 62 0.47 -0.39 8.25
CA ALA A 62 1.06 -1.67 7.87
C ALA A 62 0.19 -2.88 8.27
N ASP A 63 -0.50 -2.81 9.44
CA ASP A 63 -1.40 -3.89 9.88
C ASP A 63 -2.65 -3.99 9.00
N TYR A 64 -3.21 -2.84 8.60
CA TYR A 64 -4.33 -2.80 7.64
C TYR A 64 -3.94 -3.41 6.30
N SER A 65 -2.77 -3.03 5.79
CA SER A 65 -2.28 -3.46 4.48
C SER A 65 -1.89 -4.94 4.46
N ILE A 66 -1.23 -5.41 5.51
CA ILE A 66 -0.87 -6.83 5.67
C ILE A 66 -2.14 -7.69 5.76
N LEU A 67 -3.13 -7.25 6.54
CA LEU A 67 -4.39 -7.99 6.68
C LEU A 67 -5.18 -8.02 5.36
N PHE A 68 -5.20 -6.91 4.62
CA PHE A 68 -5.82 -6.85 3.29
C PHE A 68 -5.15 -7.83 2.33
N HIS A 69 -3.82 -7.80 2.25
CA HIS A 69 -3.03 -8.68 1.40
C HIS A 69 -3.25 -10.15 1.74
N GLU A 70 -3.21 -10.51 3.02
CA GLU A 70 -3.43 -11.88 3.47
C GLU A 70 -4.81 -12.41 3.07
N ILE A 71 -5.88 -11.64 3.32
CA ILE A 71 -7.24 -12.09 2.98
C ILE A 71 -7.41 -12.16 1.46
N ALA A 72 -6.88 -11.17 0.71
CA ALA A 72 -6.91 -11.17 -0.75
C ALA A 72 -6.19 -12.41 -1.32
N SER A 73 -5.00 -12.73 -0.84
CA SER A 73 -4.23 -13.91 -1.25
C SER A 73 -4.98 -15.21 -0.96
N LEU A 74 -5.59 -15.33 0.22
CA LEU A 74 -6.39 -16.49 0.62
C LEU A 74 -7.68 -16.66 -0.22
N THR A 75 -8.17 -15.60 -0.86
CA THR A 75 -9.33 -15.64 -1.79
C THR A 75 -8.92 -15.71 -3.26
N GLY A 76 -7.63 -15.94 -3.56
CA GLY A 76 -7.08 -16.09 -4.90
C GLY A 76 -6.83 -14.78 -5.65
N ILE A 77 -6.92 -13.62 -4.98
CA ILE A 77 -6.68 -12.33 -5.59
C ILE A 77 -5.20 -11.94 -5.42
N LYS A 78 -4.50 -11.71 -6.53
CA LYS A 78 -3.13 -11.23 -6.51
C LYS A 78 -3.08 -9.81 -5.96
N SER A 79 -2.26 -9.59 -4.91
CA SER A 79 -2.14 -8.32 -4.23
C SER A 79 -0.73 -8.07 -3.70
N PHE A 80 -0.41 -6.82 -3.39
CA PHE A 80 0.86 -6.41 -2.78
C PHE A 80 0.60 -5.41 -1.66
N VAL A 81 1.44 -5.45 -0.63
CA VAL A 81 1.62 -4.35 0.31
C VAL A 81 2.63 -3.39 -0.31
N ILE A 82 2.30 -2.11 -0.32
CA ILE A 82 3.15 -1.05 -0.85
C ILE A 82 3.57 -0.17 0.31
N GLU A 83 4.85 0.14 0.39
CA GLU A 83 5.42 1.07 1.36
C GLU A 83 5.89 2.34 0.65
N GLY A 84 5.67 3.47 1.31
CA GLY A 84 6.01 4.76 0.73
C GLY A 84 5.71 5.90 1.68
N TYR A 85 5.40 7.05 1.13
CA TYR A 85 5.02 8.24 1.88
C TYR A 85 3.88 8.99 1.22
N THR A 86 3.21 9.82 1.99
CA THR A 86 1.99 10.50 1.57
C THR A 86 2.15 12.00 1.61
N LYS A 87 1.23 12.68 0.92
CA LYS A 87 1.14 14.13 0.89
C LYS A 87 -0.31 14.56 1.10
N GLN A 88 -0.53 15.42 2.09
CA GLN A 88 -1.83 16.01 2.39
C GLN A 88 -1.72 17.53 2.42
N ASN A 89 -2.67 18.21 1.80
CA ASN A 89 -2.68 19.69 1.70
C ASN A 89 -1.34 20.28 1.19
N GLY A 90 -0.72 19.60 0.22
CA GLY A 90 0.55 20.02 -0.38
C GLY A 90 1.80 19.75 0.47
N LYS A 91 1.67 19.17 1.67
CA LYS A 91 2.78 18.86 2.57
C LYS A 91 3.02 17.36 2.65
N ILE A 92 4.28 16.95 2.63
CA ILE A 92 4.69 15.57 2.88
C ILE A 92 4.41 15.24 4.35
N ASP A 93 3.79 14.09 4.60
CA ASP A 93 3.54 13.61 5.96
C ASP A 93 4.85 13.22 6.66
N VAL A 94 4.84 13.28 7.98
CA VAL A 94 6.04 13.01 8.80
C VAL A 94 6.31 11.53 9.03
N LEU A 95 5.30 10.68 8.77
CA LEU A 95 5.40 9.22 8.88
C LEU A 95 5.37 8.59 7.50
N SER A 96 6.08 7.48 7.35
CA SER A 96 5.88 6.57 6.23
C SER A 96 4.48 5.97 6.29
N HIS A 97 4.02 5.49 5.15
CA HIS A 97 2.68 4.92 5.01
C HIS A 97 2.73 3.60 4.25
N ALA A 98 1.74 2.75 4.51
CA ALA A 98 1.55 1.51 3.78
C ALA A 98 0.12 1.41 3.27
N TRP A 99 -0.03 0.95 2.03
CA TRP A 99 -1.29 0.70 1.36
C TRP A 99 -1.22 -0.56 0.50
N CYS A 100 -2.19 -0.80 -0.37
CA CYS A 100 -2.28 -2.05 -1.10
C CYS A 100 -2.48 -1.82 -2.59
N ALA A 101 -1.99 -2.76 -3.40
CA ALA A 101 -2.44 -2.99 -4.76
C ALA A 101 -3.12 -4.36 -4.86
N ALA A 102 -4.15 -4.47 -5.70
CA ALA A 102 -4.74 -5.74 -6.06
C ALA A 102 -5.05 -5.77 -7.56
N LYS A 103 -4.87 -6.96 -8.17
CA LYS A 103 -5.17 -7.20 -9.58
C LYS A 103 -6.57 -7.76 -9.69
N ILE A 104 -7.46 -7.02 -10.36
CA ILE A 104 -8.88 -7.34 -10.49
C ILE A 104 -9.22 -7.34 -11.97
N ASN A 105 -9.75 -8.43 -12.49
CA ASN A 105 -10.08 -8.58 -13.90
C ASN A 105 -8.89 -8.20 -14.81
N ASN A 106 -7.70 -8.62 -14.41
CA ASN A 106 -6.43 -8.36 -15.10
C ASN A 106 -5.90 -6.93 -15.06
N GLU A 107 -6.53 -6.01 -14.32
CA GLU A 107 -6.12 -4.62 -14.12
C GLU A 107 -5.68 -4.35 -12.69
N TRP A 108 -4.68 -3.46 -12.51
CA TRP A 108 -4.20 -3.06 -11.19
C TRP A 108 -4.95 -1.86 -10.65
N TYR A 109 -5.42 -2.00 -9.41
CA TYR A 109 -6.05 -0.94 -8.62
C TYR A 109 -5.36 -0.81 -7.27
N LEU A 110 -5.43 0.39 -6.72
CA LEU A 110 -4.85 0.72 -5.42
C LEU A 110 -5.96 0.90 -4.37
N PHE A 111 -5.61 0.54 -3.14
CA PHE A 111 -6.52 0.57 -1.99
C PHE A 111 -5.75 1.10 -0.79
N ASP A 112 -6.30 2.06 -0.09
CA ASP A 112 -5.81 2.41 1.24
C ASP A 112 -6.89 2.14 2.29
N PRO A 113 -6.91 0.96 2.91
CA PRO A 113 -7.90 0.63 3.93
C PRO A 113 -7.72 1.45 5.21
N THR A 114 -6.57 2.06 5.45
CA THR A 114 -6.33 2.95 6.60
C THR A 114 -7.09 4.25 6.44
N TRP A 115 -6.81 5.00 5.38
CA TRP A 115 -7.52 6.25 5.07
C TRP A 115 -8.98 6.01 4.66
N GLY A 116 -9.26 4.83 4.14
CA GLY A 116 -10.61 4.36 3.86
C GLY A 116 -11.45 4.07 5.11
N SER A 117 -10.82 3.83 6.27
CA SER A 117 -11.53 3.49 7.51
C SER A 117 -11.98 4.70 8.33
N GLY A 118 -11.29 5.84 8.18
CA GLY A 118 -11.55 7.02 8.98
C GLY A 118 -10.37 7.97 9.04
N TYR A 119 -10.34 8.80 10.07
CA TYR A 119 -9.30 9.81 10.27
C TYR A 119 -8.97 9.99 11.75
N VAL A 120 -7.80 10.56 12.01
CA VAL A 120 -7.35 10.95 13.34
C VAL A 120 -7.45 12.48 13.46
N ASN A 121 -8.12 12.95 14.50
CA ASN A 121 -8.16 14.36 14.87
C ASN A 121 -8.06 14.51 16.38
N ASN A 122 -7.21 15.43 16.86
CA ASN A 122 -6.97 15.67 18.29
C ASN A 122 -6.67 14.36 19.06
N ASN A 123 -5.75 13.54 18.55
CA ASN A 123 -5.38 12.24 19.10
C ASN A 123 -6.56 11.26 19.30
N LYS A 124 -7.63 11.43 18.54
CA LYS A 124 -8.78 10.53 18.55
C LYS A 124 -9.05 10.01 17.15
N TYR A 125 -9.14 8.69 17.01
CA TYR A 125 -9.59 8.07 15.79
C TYR A 125 -11.11 8.15 15.68
N THR A 126 -11.59 8.59 14.52
CA THR A 126 -13.00 8.61 14.17
C THR A 126 -13.22 7.75 12.93
N ARG A 127 -14.04 6.71 13.08
CA ARG A 127 -14.42 5.86 11.95
C ARG A 127 -15.36 6.64 11.03
N LYS A 128 -14.98 6.71 9.76
CA LYS A 128 -15.80 7.29 8.69
C LYS A 128 -15.36 6.69 7.38
N ILE A 129 -16.09 5.69 6.89
CA ILE A 129 -15.75 5.01 5.64
C ILE A 129 -15.62 6.02 4.51
N ASN A 130 -14.50 5.96 3.80
CA ASN A 130 -14.17 6.85 2.70
C ASN A 130 -13.82 6.06 1.43
N ASN A 131 -14.74 6.05 0.48
CA ASN A 131 -14.61 5.31 -0.77
C ASN A 131 -13.62 5.92 -1.76
N LEU A 132 -13.09 7.12 -1.50
CA LEU A 132 -12.03 7.72 -2.31
C LEU A 132 -10.73 6.89 -2.29
N TYR A 133 -10.60 5.98 -1.34
CA TYR A 133 -9.45 5.06 -1.19
C TYR A 133 -9.79 3.61 -1.52
N TYR A 134 -10.94 3.38 -2.15
CA TYR A 134 -11.36 2.07 -2.66
C TYR A 134 -11.21 2.01 -4.17
N LYS A 135 -10.49 1.00 -4.68
CA LYS A 135 -10.34 0.70 -6.10
C LYS A 135 -9.90 1.91 -6.93
N VAL A 136 -8.84 2.56 -6.48
CA VAL A 136 -8.33 3.81 -7.07
C VAL A 136 -7.39 3.47 -8.24
N ALA A 137 -7.53 4.19 -9.36
CA ALA A 137 -6.59 4.05 -10.46
C ALA A 137 -5.19 4.56 -10.05
N PRO A 138 -4.09 3.87 -10.47
CA PRO A 138 -2.73 4.30 -10.15
C PRO A 138 -2.44 5.77 -10.45
N SER A 139 -2.92 6.26 -11.60
CA SER A 139 -2.76 7.68 -12.01
C SER A 139 -3.49 8.69 -11.11
N GLN A 140 -4.45 8.26 -10.33
CA GLN A 140 -5.13 9.09 -9.34
C GLN A 140 -4.45 8.99 -7.97
N MET A 141 -4.09 7.78 -7.54
CA MET A 141 -3.47 7.55 -6.24
C MET A 141 -2.13 8.26 -6.10
N ILE A 142 -1.34 8.33 -7.18
CA ILE A 142 -0.04 8.99 -7.20
C ILE A 142 -0.10 10.49 -6.84
N SER A 143 -1.26 11.11 -6.85
CA SER A 143 -1.40 12.52 -6.43
C SER A 143 -1.14 12.73 -4.93
N SER A 144 -1.31 11.69 -4.12
CA SER A 144 -1.19 11.73 -2.66
C SER A 144 -0.32 10.62 -2.06
N HIS A 145 -0.07 9.53 -2.79
CA HIS A 145 0.68 8.36 -2.32
C HIS A 145 1.85 8.09 -3.25
N MET A 146 3.07 8.20 -2.73
CA MET A 146 4.31 7.96 -3.45
C MET A 146 5.02 6.74 -2.87
N PRO A 147 5.12 5.62 -3.61
CA PRO A 147 5.88 4.46 -3.15
C PRO A 147 7.38 4.78 -3.08
N PHE A 148 8.12 4.12 -2.20
CA PHE A 148 9.57 4.28 -2.16
C PHE A 148 10.22 3.77 -3.44
N ASP A 149 9.79 2.61 -3.94
CA ASP A 149 10.23 2.03 -5.21
C ASP A 149 9.18 2.30 -6.30
N TYR A 150 9.55 3.02 -7.35
CA TYR A 150 8.64 3.43 -8.43
C TYR A 150 8.03 2.26 -9.22
N LEU A 151 8.52 1.04 -9.08
CA LEU A 151 7.87 -0.16 -9.60
C LEU A 151 6.42 -0.27 -9.12
N TRP A 152 6.17 0.13 -7.89
CA TRP A 152 4.88 0.06 -7.22
C TRP A 152 3.98 1.28 -7.42
N GLU A 153 4.34 2.16 -8.36
CA GLU A 153 3.41 3.18 -8.86
C GLU A 153 2.36 2.59 -9.81
N PHE A 154 2.65 1.43 -10.42
CA PHE A 154 1.83 0.81 -11.49
C PHE A 154 1.59 1.75 -12.68
N LEU A 155 2.59 2.55 -13.03
CA LEU A 155 2.53 3.53 -14.10
C LEU A 155 3.54 3.20 -15.21
N ASN A 156 3.10 3.31 -16.48
CA ASN A 156 4.00 3.20 -17.63
C ASN A 156 4.96 4.41 -17.78
N TYR A 157 4.70 5.50 -17.08
CA TYR A 157 5.51 6.70 -17.04
C TYR A 157 5.63 7.15 -15.59
N PRO A 158 6.56 6.55 -14.83
CA PRO A 158 6.68 6.81 -13.41
C PRO A 158 6.92 8.28 -13.07
N ILE A 159 6.41 8.68 -11.93
CA ILE A 159 6.58 10.01 -11.35
C ILE A 159 7.83 9.99 -10.47
N THR A 160 8.73 10.95 -10.64
CA THR A 160 9.89 11.05 -9.78
C THR A 160 9.52 11.64 -8.41
N ASN A 161 10.33 11.31 -7.39
CA ASN A 161 10.18 11.92 -6.05
C ASN A 161 10.14 13.45 -6.12
N GLN A 162 10.95 14.07 -7.00
CA GLN A 162 10.95 15.52 -7.17
C GLN A 162 9.65 16.04 -7.81
N GLU A 163 9.12 15.34 -8.81
CA GLU A 163 7.83 15.69 -9.42
C GLU A 163 6.69 15.59 -8.41
N PHE A 164 6.67 14.51 -7.61
CA PHE A 164 5.68 14.33 -6.55
C PHE A 164 5.74 15.46 -5.51
N ILE A 165 6.93 15.81 -5.01
CA ILE A 165 7.13 16.91 -4.06
C ILE A 165 6.59 18.21 -4.64
N ASN A 166 6.88 18.49 -5.90
CA ASN A 166 6.46 19.70 -6.62
C ASN A 166 4.98 19.69 -7.07
N GLY A 167 4.23 18.62 -6.78
CA GLY A 167 2.82 18.48 -7.20
C GLY A 167 2.63 18.21 -8.71
N LYS A 168 3.69 17.81 -9.42
CA LYS A 168 3.67 17.48 -10.85
C LYS A 168 3.41 15.98 -11.06
N THR A 169 2.19 15.54 -10.74
CA THR A 169 1.82 14.12 -10.78
C THR A 169 1.01 13.71 -12.03
N GLN A 170 0.93 14.58 -13.04
CA GLN A 170 0.31 14.27 -14.33
C GLN A 170 1.23 13.36 -15.15
N ILE A 171 0.62 12.37 -15.81
CA ILE A 171 1.36 11.43 -16.65
C ILE A 171 2.03 12.15 -17.82
N ASN A 172 3.34 12.06 -17.87
CA ASN A 172 4.16 12.65 -18.94
C ASN A 172 4.61 11.57 -19.94
N LYS A 173 3.93 11.47 -21.07
CA LYS A 173 4.24 10.48 -22.13
C LYS A 173 5.50 10.80 -22.94
N SER A 174 6.16 11.94 -22.73
CA SER A 174 7.47 12.23 -23.34
C SER A 174 8.63 11.50 -22.65
N LYS A 175 8.43 10.96 -21.45
CA LYS A 175 9.39 10.10 -20.76
C LYS A 175 9.54 8.75 -21.49
N LYS A 176 10.63 8.05 -21.21
CA LYS A 176 10.79 6.66 -21.63
C LYS A 176 9.69 5.80 -20.97
N LYS A 177 8.99 5.02 -21.80
CA LYS A 177 7.98 4.08 -21.30
C LYS A 177 8.62 3.01 -20.42
N PHE A 178 8.01 2.74 -19.28
CA PHE A 178 8.37 1.70 -18.35
C PHE A 178 7.29 0.62 -18.36
N ASP A 179 7.62 -0.59 -18.78
CA ASP A 179 6.69 -1.71 -18.77
C ASP A 179 6.63 -2.35 -17.38
N PHE A 180 5.87 -1.72 -16.49
CA PHE A 180 5.75 -2.20 -15.12
C PHE A 180 5.13 -3.60 -15.01
N ILE A 181 4.30 -4.02 -15.98
CA ILE A 181 3.66 -5.34 -15.96
C ILE A 181 4.73 -6.44 -16.14
N SER A 182 5.54 -6.32 -17.19
CA SER A 182 6.65 -7.25 -17.44
C SER A 182 7.68 -7.18 -16.31
N GLU A 183 7.95 -5.98 -15.80
CA GLU A 183 8.92 -5.76 -14.74
C GLU A 183 8.48 -6.39 -13.41
N ILE A 184 7.20 -6.27 -13.00
CA ILE A 184 6.69 -6.96 -11.81
C ILE A 184 6.83 -8.48 -11.97
N SER A 185 6.46 -9.03 -13.14
CA SER A 185 6.57 -10.46 -13.38
C SER A 185 8.01 -10.96 -13.30
N ARG A 186 8.96 -10.20 -13.86
CA ARG A 186 10.40 -10.47 -13.76
C ARG A 186 10.89 -10.38 -12.32
N TYR A 187 10.55 -9.28 -11.63
CA TYR A 187 10.95 -9.03 -10.24
C TYR A 187 10.49 -10.15 -9.30
N GLU A 188 9.26 -10.63 -9.45
CA GLU A 188 8.73 -11.73 -8.63
C GLU A 188 9.48 -13.06 -8.86
N SER A 189 10.08 -13.26 -10.03
CA SER A 189 10.85 -14.47 -10.35
C SER A 189 12.28 -14.45 -9.78
N LEU A 190 12.75 -13.29 -9.32
CA LEU A 190 14.11 -13.15 -8.78
C LEU A 190 14.24 -13.74 -7.36
N PRO A 191 15.44 -14.18 -6.98
CA PRO A 191 15.80 -14.44 -5.59
C PRO A 191 15.57 -13.18 -4.72
N LYS A 192 15.25 -13.36 -3.44
CA LYS A 192 14.97 -12.25 -2.52
C LYS A 192 16.10 -11.22 -2.41
N THR A 193 17.35 -11.67 -2.44
CA THR A 193 18.54 -10.82 -2.45
C THR A 193 18.56 -9.89 -3.67
N ASP A 194 18.23 -10.44 -4.86
CA ASP A 194 18.22 -9.68 -6.10
C ASP A 194 17.03 -8.71 -6.15
N GLN A 195 15.86 -9.12 -5.61
CA GLN A 195 14.72 -8.23 -5.43
C GLN A 195 15.09 -7.02 -4.58
N LEU A 196 15.79 -7.23 -3.46
CA LEU A 196 16.24 -6.14 -2.59
C LEU A 196 17.22 -5.22 -3.33
N PHE A 197 18.24 -5.77 -4.00
CA PHE A 197 19.22 -4.99 -4.74
C PHE A 197 18.58 -4.14 -5.85
N GLU A 198 17.65 -4.71 -6.61
CA GLU A 198 16.95 -3.97 -7.67
C GLU A 198 16.01 -2.89 -7.11
N SER A 199 15.34 -3.18 -6.00
CA SER A 199 14.52 -2.18 -5.32
C SER A 199 15.37 -1.00 -4.83
N ALA A 200 16.51 -1.29 -4.18
CA ALA A 200 17.47 -0.27 -3.76
C ALA A 200 17.92 0.60 -4.95
N THR A 201 18.29 -0.04 -6.07
CA THR A 201 18.72 0.65 -7.28
C THR A 201 17.62 1.58 -7.81
N ARG A 202 16.36 1.14 -7.88
CA ARG A 202 15.24 1.98 -8.34
C ARG A 202 14.97 3.14 -7.39
N ILE A 203 15.06 2.92 -6.07
CA ILE A 203 14.88 3.98 -5.07
C ILE A 203 15.96 5.06 -5.22
N GLU A 204 17.22 4.66 -5.38
CA GLU A 204 18.33 5.57 -5.59
C GLU A 204 18.18 6.36 -6.89
N GLN A 205 17.83 5.68 -7.99
CA GLN A 205 17.58 6.32 -9.30
C GLN A 205 16.45 7.33 -9.24
N ASN A 206 15.40 7.07 -8.46
CA ASN A 206 14.28 7.99 -8.27
C ASN A 206 14.63 9.18 -7.35
N GLY A 207 15.75 9.10 -6.67
CA GLY A 207 16.35 10.14 -5.83
C GLY A 207 15.85 10.16 -4.40
N ILE A 208 16.81 10.21 -3.47
CA ILE A 208 16.55 10.32 -2.02
C ILE A 208 16.28 11.78 -1.69
N LYS A 209 15.03 12.22 -1.78
CA LYS A 209 14.62 13.63 -1.71
C LYS A 209 13.99 14.06 -0.37
N ASN A 210 13.79 13.12 0.56
CA ASN A 210 13.28 13.42 1.90
C ASN A 210 13.81 12.42 2.94
N GLN A 211 13.60 12.74 4.23
CA GLN A 211 14.06 11.90 5.35
C GLN A 211 13.37 10.52 5.42
N LEU A 212 12.17 10.37 4.90
CA LEU A 212 11.46 9.09 4.91
C LEU A 212 12.10 8.12 3.93
N ILE A 213 12.44 8.57 2.71
CA ILE A 213 13.16 7.77 1.71
C ILE A 213 14.55 7.39 2.26
N TYR A 214 15.26 8.37 2.86
CA TYR A 214 16.58 8.12 3.46
C TYR A 214 16.52 7.04 4.53
N LYS A 215 15.58 7.15 5.48
CA LYS A 215 15.41 6.17 6.56
C LYS A 215 15.03 4.79 6.03
N TYR A 216 14.12 4.73 5.07
CA TYR A 216 13.72 3.48 4.45
C TYR A 216 14.90 2.80 3.75
N PHE A 217 15.63 3.55 2.93
CA PHE A 217 16.79 3.05 2.21
C PHE A 217 17.85 2.46 3.17
N HIS A 218 18.24 3.18 4.22
CA HIS A 218 19.23 2.70 5.19
C HIS A 218 18.72 1.63 6.16
N LEU A 219 17.42 1.41 6.25
CA LEU A 219 16.86 0.34 7.09
C LEU A 219 16.84 -1.01 6.37
N TYR A 220 16.67 -1.00 5.05
CA TYR A 220 16.43 -2.22 4.27
C TYR A 220 17.59 -2.59 3.34
N PHE A 221 18.50 -1.66 3.08
CA PHE A 221 19.63 -1.82 2.16
C PHE A 221 20.95 -1.32 2.75
#